data_c55d1857fc55e88a00f6a0395e18cca9
#
_entry.id   c55d1857fc55e88a00f6a0395e18cca9
#
_cell.length_a   1.000
_cell.length_b   1.000
_cell.length_c   1.000
_cell.angle_alpha   90.00
_cell.angle_beta   90.00
_cell.angle_gamma   90.00
#
_symmetry.space_group_name_H-M   'P 1'
#
loop_
_entity.id
_entity.type
_entity.pdbx_description
1 polymer ?
#
loop_
_entity_poly.entity_id
_entity_poly.type
_entity_poly.pdbx_seq_one_letter_code
_entity_poly.pdbx_strand_id
1 'polypeptide(L)'
;MIKLEKADDRYILRIDASAYKESACDLKFYYTTVRGLRSSYMNHKMEYGTAYHKALETFYETGDRAEAMNEGLTHYSNPEIVIPDSDWRTAGHLANCLTQYFDTYQDVDGLKVEKHEGKALLEMKFGFPFYTNGFIDVIICGTIDFIGTYFGQNVICDHKSTAVTAVDRYLDTYRMSTQIMLY
;
A
#
# COMPACT_ATOMS: atom_id res chain seq x y z
N MET A 1 -4.22 12.58 4.07
CA MET A 1 -4.12 12.60 5.56
C MET A 1 -3.11 13.66 5.92
N ILE A 2 -3.42 14.58 6.83
CA ILE A 2 -2.44 15.57 7.35
C ILE A 2 -1.44 14.76 8.18
N LYS A 3 -0.16 14.86 7.84
CA LYS A 3 0.89 14.11 8.54
C LYS A 3 1.48 14.89 9.72
N LEU A 4 1.22 16.19 9.81
CA LEU A 4 1.53 17.01 10.98
C LEU A 4 0.23 17.38 11.70
N GLU A 5 0.09 16.95 12.94
CA GLU A 5 -1.05 17.21 13.80
C GLU A 5 -0.60 18.01 15.03
N LYS A 6 -1.45 18.88 15.53
CA LYS A 6 -1.25 19.53 16.83
C LYS A 6 -2.06 18.75 17.87
N ALA A 7 -1.38 18.20 18.87
CA ALA A 7 -1.98 17.49 19.99
C ALA A 7 -1.54 18.23 21.27
N ASP A 8 -2.49 18.88 21.92
CA ASP A 8 -2.29 19.72 23.09
C ASP A 8 -1.18 20.79 22.84
N ASP A 9 -0.07 20.73 23.58
CA ASP A 9 1.06 21.66 23.46
C ASP A 9 2.17 21.18 22.52
N ARG A 10 1.97 20.07 21.81
CA ARG A 10 2.98 19.41 20.96
C ARG A 10 2.47 19.21 19.54
N TYR A 11 3.41 19.00 18.64
CA TYR A 11 3.14 18.58 17.27
C TYR A 11 3.49 17.10 17.13
N ILE A 12 2.68 16.38 16.38
CA ILE A 12 2.94 14.99 15.98
C ILE A 12 3.17 14.96 14.47
N LEU A 13 4.35 14.56 14.04
CA LEU A 13 4.72 14.39 12.66
C LEU A 13 4.80 12.90 12.33
N ARG A 14 3.93 12.41 11.44
CA ARG A 14 3.97 11.02 10.96
C ARG A 14 4.71 10.95 9.64
N ILE A 15 5.73 10.10 9.60
CA ILE A 15 6.59 9.88 8.43
C ILE A 15 6.46 8.43 7.99
N ASP A 16 5.91 8.23 6.79
CA ASP A 16 5.96 6.96 6.07
C ASP A 16 7.07 6.95 5.02
N ALA A 17 7.26 5.83 4.35
CA ALA A 17 8.27 5.69 3.30
C ALA A 17 8.13 6.73 2.18
N SER A 18 6.91 7.16 1.86
CA SER A 18 6.64 8.19 0.84
C SER A 18 7.09 9.56 1.32
N ALA A 19 6.71 9.93 2.55
CA ALA A 19 7.13 11.20 3.16
C ALA A 19 8.65 11.28 3.31
N TYR A 20 9.29 10.16 3.65
CA TYR A 20 10.75 10.09 3.72
C TYR A 20 11.39 10.37 2.34
N LYS A 21 10.88 9.76 1.26
CA LYS A 21 11.36 10.05 -0.10
C LYS A 21 11.13 11.50 -0.50
N GLU A 22 10.02 12.10 -0.09
CA GLU A 22 9.71 13.51 -0.35
C GLU A 22 10.64 14.47 0.40
N SER A 23 11.22 14.05 1.53
CA SER A 23 12.16 14.85 2.31
C SER A 23 13.49 15.16 1.60
N ALA A 24 13.78 14.47 0.48
CA ALA A 24 14.88 14.83 -0.41
C ALA A 24 14.73 16.24 -1.04
N CYS A 25 13.53 16.83 -0.99
CA CYS A 25 13.27 18.20 -1.39
C CYS A 25 12.43 18.90 -0.32
N ASP A 26 13.03 19.82 0.42
CA ASP A 26 12.42 20.52 1.54
C ASP A 26 11.07 21.17 1.17
N LEU A 27 11.00 21.80 0.01
CA LEU A 27 9.80 22.46 -0.46
C LEU A 27 8.67 21.46 -0.73
N LYS A 28 8.99 20.34 -1.37
CA LYS A 28 8.03 19.28 -1.62
C LYS A 28 7.54 18.70 -0.29
N PHE A 29 8.45 18.35 0.59
CA PHE A 29 8.11 17.82 1.93
C PHE A 29 7.21 18.77 2.71
N TYR A 30 7.55 20.07 2.71
CA TYR A 30 6.74 21.07 3.37
C TYR A 30 5.30 21.09 2.83
N TYR A 31 5.12 21.18 1.52
CA TYR A 31 3.78 21.26 0.97
C TYR A 31 2.99 19.94 1.10
N THR A 32 3.60 18.81 0.81
CA THR A 32 2.88 17.53 0.79
C THR A 32 2.71 16.93 2.19
N THR A 33 3.75 17.00 3.03
CA THR A 33 3.75 16.34 4.35
C THR A 33 3.30 17.27 5.46
N VAL A 34 3.87 18.47 5.53
CA VAL A 34 3.55 19.41 6.63
C VAL A 34 2.21 20.11 6.37
N ARG A 35 1.99 20.65 5.15
CA ARG A 35 0.76 21.36 4.78
C ARG A 35 -0.35 20.43 4.29
N GLY A 36 -0.05 19.16 4.03
CA GLY A 36 -1.03 18.18 3.58
C GLY A 36 -1.64 18.45 2.20
N LEU A 37 -0.97 19.26 1.36
CA LEU A 37 -1.48 19.57 0.02
C LEU A 37 -1.41 18.32 -0.86
N ARG A 38 -2.49 18.06 -1.57
CA ARG A 38 -2.64 16.95 -2.51
C ARG A 38 -3.17 17.46 -3.83
N SER A 39 -2.88 16.73 -4.91
CA SER A 39 -3.55 16.97 -6.18
C SER A 39 -5.06 16.78 -6.02
N SER A 40 -5.85 17.64 -6.65
CA SER A 40 -7.30 17.48 -6.75
C SER A 40 -7.70 16.37 -7.73
N TYR A 41 -6.77 15.89 -8.56
CA TYR A 41 -7.03 14.83 -9.53
C TYR A 41 -6.62 13.48 -8.97
N MET A 42 -7.50 12.49 -9.09
CA MET A 42 -7.18 11.10 -8.79
C MET A 42 -6.20 10.58 -9.86
N ASN A 43 -5.06 10.08 -9.40
CA ASN A 43 -4.06 9.51 -10.31
C ASN A 43 -4.44 8.06 -10.62
N HIS A 44 -4.97 7.80 -11.83
CA HIS A 44 -5.42 6.47 -12.24
C HIS A 44 -4.38 5.36 -12.02
N LYS A 45 -3.07 5.66 -12.10
CA LYS A 45 -2.01 4.68 -11.84
C LYS A 45 -1.92 4.30 -10.37
N MET A 46 -2.13 5.26 -9.48
CA MET A 46 -2.20 4.99 -8.02
C MET A 46 -3.49 4.26 -7.68
N GLU A 47 -4.62 4.71 -8.26
CA GLU A 47 -5.93 4.09 -8.03
C GLU A 47 -5.98 2.65 -8.56
N TYR A 48 -5.28 2.34 -9.65
CA TYR A 48 -5.12 0.98 -10.14
C TYR A 48 -4.43 0.08 -9.09
N GLY A 49 -3.35 0.58 -8.48
CA GLY A 49 -2.68 -0.13 -7.37
C GLY A 49 -3.59 -0.29 -6.15
N THR A 50 -4.29 0.78 -5.76
CA THR A 50 -5.24 0.74 -4.63
C THR A 50 -6.37 -0.26 -4.87
N ALA A 51 -6.94 -0.30 -6.07
CA ALA A 51 -7.97 -1.26 -6.45
C ALA A 51 -7.46 -2.71 -6.38
N TYR A 52 -6.23 -2.94 -6.84
CA TYR A 52 -5.59 -4.25 -6.77
C TYR A 52 -5.40 -4.69 -5.31
N HIS A 53 -4.88 -3.82 -4.44
CA HIS A 53 -4.71 -4.12 -3.00
C HIS A 53 -6.04 -4.40 -2.31
N LYS A 54 -7.09 -3.63 -2.56
CA LYS A 54 -8.43 -3.87 -2.01
C LYS A 54 -8.99 -5.24 -2.39
N ALA A 55 -8.81 -5.63 -3.65
CA ALA A 55 -9.22 -6.94 -4.10
C ALA A 55 -8.45 -8.05 -3.37
N LEU A 56 -7.13 -7.90 -3.21
CA LEU A 56 -6.32 -8.89 -2.49
C LEU A 56 -6.67 -8.96 -1.00
N GLU A 57 -6.89 -7.81 -0.35
CA GLU A 57 -7.35 -7.75 1.03
C GLU A 57 -8.64 -8.58 1.21
N THR A 58 -9.67 -8.30 0.39
CA THR A 58 -10.94 -9.04 0.41
C THR A 58 -10.73 -10.53 0.14
N PHE A 59 -9.88 -10.88 -0.83
CA PHE A 59 -9.59 -12.28 -1.15
C PHE A 59 -8.96 -13.03 0.03
N TYR A 60 -7.99 -12.44 0.70
CA TYR A 60 -7.35 -13.09 1.85
C TYR A 60 -8.21 -13.10 3.11
N GLU A 61 -9.15 -12.17 3.22
CA GLU A 61 -10.10 -12.15 4.33
C GLU A 61 -11.20 -13.19 4.18
N THR A 62 -11.81 -13.26 2.99
CA THR A 62 -13.03 -14.05 2.74
C THR A 62 -12.79 -15.36 2.00
N GLY A 63 -11.75 -15.43 1.17
CA GLY A 63 -11.51 -16.53 0.22
C GLY A 63 -12.43 -16.48 -1.01
N ASP A 64 -13.31 -15.47 -1.11
CA ASP A 64 -14.26 -15.33 -2.21
C ASP A 64 -13.69 -14.48 -3.34
N ARG A 65 -13.36 -15.12 -4.48
CA ARG A 65 -12.83 -14.46 -5.66
C ARG A 65 -13.80 -13.46 -6.29
N ALA A 66 -15.11 -13.77 -6.25
CA ALA A 66 -16.11 -12.92 -6.86
C ALA A 66 -16.29 -11.64 -6.06
N GLU A 67 -16.33 -11.75 -4.74
CA GLU A 67 -16.37 -10.61 -3.83
C GLU A 67 -15.11 -9.74 -3.99
N ALA A 68 -13.93 -10.34 -3.97
CA ALA A 68 -12.65 -9.66 -4.16
C ALA A 68 -12.58 -8.92 -5.50
N MET A 69 -12.98 -9.58 -6.59
CA MET A 69 -13.05 -8.96 -7.92
C MET A 69 -13.99 -7.76 -7.94
N ASN A 70 -15.19 -7.92 -7.35
CA ASN A 70 -16.17 -6.85 -7.27
C ASN A 70 -15.66 -5.65 -6.48
N GLU A 71 -14.99 -5.86 -5.35
CA GLU A 71 -14.44 -4.77 -4.52
C GLU A 71 -13.38 -3.97 -5.30
N GLY A 72 -12.42 -4.64 -5.94
CA GLY A 72 -11.40 -3.99 -6.75
C GLY A 72 -11.98 -3.22 -7.93
N LEU A 73 -12.89 -3.83 -8.70
CA LEU A 73 -13.50 -3.21 -9.86
C LEU A 73 -14.42 -2.04 -9.49
N THR A 74 -15.17 -2.15 -8.40
CA THR A 74 -16.02 -1.07 -7.89
C THR A 74 -15.18 0.15 -7.53
N HIS A 75 -14.06 -0.04 -6.83
CA HIS A 75 -13.15 1.04 -6.54
C HIS A 75 -12.62 1.72 -7.80
N TYR A 76 -12.15 0.92 -8.77
CA TYR A 76 -11.54 1.45 -10.00
C TYR A 76 -12.54 2.02 -11.01
N SER A 77 -13.83 1.72 -10.84
CA SER A 77 -14.93 2.28 -11.65
C SER A 77 -15.43 3.64 -11.14
N ASN A 78 -14.77 4.23 -10.14
CA ASN A 78 -15.11 5.58 -9.67
C ASN A 78 -14.99 6.58 -10.83
N PRO A 79 -16.05 7.36 -11.15
CA PRO A 79 -16.05 8.28 -12.27
C PRO A 79 -15.03 9.42 -12.17
N GLU A 80 -14.47 9.66 -10.97
CA GLU A 80 -13.39 10.63 -10.77
C GLU A 80 -12.02 10.12 -11.26
N ILE A 81 -11.91 8.82 -11.54
CA ILE A 81 -10.69 8.20 -12.09
C ILE A 81 -10.75 8.30 -13.61
N VAL A 82 -10.03 9.28 -14.15
CA VAL A 82 -9.93 9.46 -15.60
C VAL A 82 -8.76 8.65 -16.14
N ILE A 83 -9.05 7.64 -16.94
CA ILE A 83 -8.05 6.79 -17.58
C ILE A 83 -7.82 7.30 -19.01
N PRO A 84 -6.60 7.70 -19.40
CA PRO A 84 -6.31 8.08 -20.78
C PRO A 84 -6.51 6.89 -21.73
N ASP A 85 -7.03 7.13 -22.94
CA ASP A 85 -7.25 6.09 -23.95
C ASP A 85 -5.99 5.29 -24.32
N SER A 86 -4.82 5.92 -24.17
CA SER A 86 -3.52 5.29 -24.43
C SER A 86 -2.97 4.47 -23.26
N ASP A 87 -3.61 4.50 -22.09
CA ASP A 87 -3.11 3.74 -20.91
C ASP A 87 -3.76 2.35 -20.87
N TRP A 88 -2.92 1.35 -20.70
CA TRP A 88 -3.33 -0.05 -20.63
C TRP A 88 -4.03 -0.44 -19.31
N ARG A 89 -3.96 0.42 -18.29
CA ARG A 89 -4.54 0.18 -16.95
C ARG A 89 -6.06 0.39 -16.98
N THR A 90 -6.75 -0.47 -17.70
CA THR A 90 -8.22 -0.49 -17.78
C THR A 90 -8.81 -1.39 -16.70
N ALA A 91 -10.12 -1.26 -16.43
CA ALA A 91 -10.84 -2.19 -15.55
C ALA A 91 -10.76 -3.64 -16.05
N GLY A 92 -10.81 -3.85 -17.38
CA GLY A 92 -10.63 -5.18 -17.98
C GLY A 92 -9.22 -5.75 -17.73
N HIS A 93 -8.20 -4.92 -17.81
CA HIS A 93 -6.84 -5.36 -17.49
C HIS A 93 -6.69 -5.69 -15.99
N LEU A 94 -7.29 -4.89 -15.09
CA LEU A 94 -7.32 -5.18 -13.66
C LEU A 94 -7.98 -6.53 -13.39
N ALA A 95 -9.15 -6.79 -14.00
CA ALA A 95 -9.85 -8.07 -13.87
C ALA A 95 -8.99 -9.25 -14.31
N ASN A 96 -8.30 -9.13 -15.43
CA ASN A 96 -7.39 -10.18 -15.93
C ASN A 96 -6.21 -10.41 -14.96
N CYS A 97 -5.58 -9.36 -14.44
CA CYS A 97 -4.50 -9.49 -13.46
C CYS A 97 -4.96 -10.18 -12.18
N LEU A 98 -6.13 -9.80 -11.66
CA LEU A 98 -6.71 -10.44 -10.47
C LEU A 98 -7.07 -11.92 -10.73
N THR A 99 -7.66 -12.23 -11.87
CA THR A 99 -7.96 -13.63 -12.25
C THR A 99 -6.68 -14.46 -12.27
N GLN A 100 -5.63 -13.99 -12.95
CA GLN A 100 -4.34 -14.68 -12.99
C GLN A 100 -3.72 -14.85 -11.61
N TYR A 101 -3.84 -13.83 -10.76
CA TYR A 101 -3.35 -13.91 -9.38
C TYR A 101 -4.09 -15.00 -8.60
N PHE A 102 -5.42 -14.99 -8.63
CA PHE A 102 -6.22 -16.00 -7.92
C PHE A 102 -5.96 -17.40 -8.44
N ASP A 103 -5.86 -17.60 -9.75
CA ASP A 103 -5.55 -18.90 -10.35
C ASP A 103 -4.17 -19.42 -9.95
N THR A 104 -3.22 -18.51 -9.71
CA THR A 104 -1.85 -18.88 -9.33
C THR A 104 -1.73 -19.17 -7.84
N TYR A 105 -2.41 -18.39 -6.99
CA TYR A 105 -2.11 -18.36 -5.54
C TYR A 105 -3.21 -18.90 -4.64
N GLN A 106 -4.42 -19.15 -5.13
CA GLN A 106 -5.53 -19.63 -4.29
C GLN A 106 -5.20 -20.95 -3.60
N ASP A 107 -4.53 -21.86 -4.30
CA ASP A 107 -4.24 -23.22 -3.84
C ASP A 107 -2.74 -23.42 -3.53
N VAL A 108 -1.98 -22.31 -3.40
CA VAL A 108 -0.57 -22.40 -3.00
C VAL A 108 -0.48 -22.63 -1.50
N ASP A 109 -0.30 -23.87 -1.10
CA ASP A 109 -0.23 -24.29 0.31
C ASP A 109 0.89 -23.62 1.12
N GLY A 110 1.84 -22.99 0.44
CA GLY A 110 2.99 -22.34 1.07
C GLY A 110 2.68 -21.00 1.73
N LEU A 111 1.68 -20.27 1.23
CA LEU A 111 1.38 -18.90 1.68
C LEU A 111 0.06 -18.87 2.46
N LYS A 112 0.15 -18.53 3.75
CA LYS A 112 -1.02 -18.44 4.64
C LYS A 112 -0.99 -17.12 5.39
N VAL A 113 -2.11 -16.38 5.35
CA VAL A 113 -2.28 -15.18 6.17
C VAL A 113 -2.44 -15.59 7.63
N GLU A 114 -1.70 -14.94 8.52
CA GLU A 114 -1.81 -15.14 9.95
C GLU A 114 -3.09 -14.49 10.47
N LYS A 115 -3.65 -15.05 11.56
CA LYS A 115 -4.86 -14.50 12.20
C LYS A 115 -4.58 -14.21 13.67
N HIS A 116 -5.03 -13.05 14.13
CA HIS A 116 -5.03 -12.66 15.52
C HIS A 116 -6.47 -12.45 15.98
N GLU A 117 -6.90 -13.17 17.02
CA GLU A 117 -8.29 -13.15 17.53
C GLU A 117 -9.34 -13.42 16.41
N GLY A 118 -9.00 -14.30 15.47
CA GLY A 118 -9.89 -14.67 14.36
C GLY A 118 -9.91 -13.71 13.18
N LYS A 119 -9.22 -12.57 13.26
CA LYS A 119 -9.09 -11.59 12.17
C LYS A 119 -7.79 -11.81 11.42
N ALA A 120 -7.84 -11.81 10.10
CA ALA A 120 -6.67 -11.84 9.25
C ALA A 120 -5.78 -10.60 9.48
N LEU A 121 -4.48 -10.78 9.54
CA LEU A 121 -3.51 -9.68 9.70
C LEU A 121 -3.22 -9.04 8.33
N LEU A 122 -4.22 -8.26 7.85
CA LEU A 122 -4.22 -7.55 6.58
C LEU A 122 -4.19 -6.04 6.84
N GLU A 123 -3.54 -5.28 5.93
CA GLU A 123 -3.44 -3.81 5.99
C GLU A 123 -3.03 -3.30 7.39
N MET A 124 -2.06 -4.00 7.98
CA MET A 124 -1.64 -3.77 9.36
C MET A 124 -0.89 -2.45 9.49
N LYS A 125 -1.53 -1.49 10.17
CA LYS A 125 -0.92 -0.18 10.44
C LYS A 125 0.01 -0.27 11.64
N PHE A 126 1.20 0.27 11.49
CA PHE A 126 2.15 0.40 12.58
C PHE A 126 2.61 1.85 12.75
N GLY A 127 3.09 2.17 13.95
CA GLY A 127 3.75 3.43 14.24
C GLY A 127 4.61 3.28 15.48
N PHE A 128 5.84 3.80 15.42
CA PHE A 128 6.73 3.81 16.55
C PHE A 128 7.40 5.19 16.69
N PRO A 129 7.64 5.65 17.93
CA PRO A 129 8.29 6.91 18.17
C PRO A 129 9.75 6.83 17.72
N PHE A 130 10.15 7.75 16.84
CA PHE A 130 11.51 7.86 16.32
C PHE A 130 12.31 8.97 17.01
N TYR A 131 11.65 10.11 17.22
CA TYR A 131 12.25 11.26 17.86
C TYR A 131 11.20 12.02 18.67
N THR A 132 11.58 12.51 19.84
CA THR A 132 10.72 13.34 20.67
C THR A 132 11.52 14.44 21.34
N ASN A 133 10.94 15.63 21.43
CA ASN A 133 11.43 16.73 22.24
C ASN A 133 10.23 17.47 22.87
N GLY A 134 10.47 18.63 23.52
CA GLY A 134 9.39 19.40 24.16
C GLY A 134 8.31 19.95 23.21
N PHE A 135 8.53 19.92 21.89
CA PHE A 135 7.66 20.57 20.91
C PHE A 135 7.10 19.60 19.86
N ILE A 136 7.83 18.55 19.50
CA ILE A 136 7.44 17.66 18.41
C ILE A 136 7.77 16.20 18.72
N ASP A 137 6.84 15.32 18.39
CA ASP A 137 7.02 13.88 18.31
C ASP A 137 7.05 13.46 16.85
N VAL A 138 8.11 12.77 16.44
CA VAL A 138 8.22 12.18 15.11
C VAL A 138 7.94 10.69 15.23
N ILE A 139 6.93 10.23 14.52
CA ILE A 139 6.49 8.85 14.47
C ILE A 139 6.77 8.29 13.09
N ILE A 140 7.58 7.23 13.02
CA ILE A 140 7.70 6.42 11.81
C ILE A 140 6.46 5.53 11.73
N CYS A 141 5.80 5.52 10.58
CA CYS A 141 4.59 4.73 10.38
C CYS A 141 4.54 4.10 8.99
N GLY A 142 3.69 3.12 8.85
CA GLY A 142 3.45 2.43 7.59
C GLY A 142 2.25 1.50 7.66
N THR A 143 2.01 0.84 6.55
CA THR A 143 1.00 -0.21 6.45
C THR A 143 1.67 -1.41 5.81
N ILE A 144 1.48 -2.58 6.39
CA ILE A 144 1.95 -3.87 5.89
C ILE A 144 0.75 -4.54 5.23
N ASP A 145 0.88 -4.96 3.97
CA ASP A 145 -0.25 -5.54 3.22
C ASP A 145 -0.77 -6.80 3.91
N PHE A 146 0.13 -7.73 4.28
CA PHE A 146 -0.24 -8.80 5.20
C PHE A 146 0.97 -9.43 5.93
N ILE A 147 0.65 -10.03 7.08
CA ILE A 147 1.58 -10.85 7.86
C ILE A 147 1.09 -12.30 7.77
N GLY A 148 2.00 -13.21 7.52
CA GLY A 148 1.64 -14.61 7.36
C GLY A 148 2.81 -15.56 7.44
N THR A 149 2.61 -16.77 6.94
CA THR A 149 3.67 -17.76 6.81
C THR A 149 3.82 -18.20 5.36
N TYR A 150 5.05 -18.45 4.96
CA TYR A 150 5.40 -19.04 3.67
C TYR A 150 6.26 -20.26 3.90
N PHE A 151 5.73 -21.44 3.53
CA PHE A 151 6.33 -22.73 3.87
C PHE A 151 6.72 -22.86 5.35
N GLY A 152 5.87 -22.34 6.25
CA GLY A 152 6.08 -22.41 7.69
C GLY A 152 7.05 -21.38 8.28
N GLN A 153 7.58 -20.47 7.47
CA GLN A 153 8.38 -19.35 7.94
C GLN A 153 7.52 -18.09 8.02
N ASN A 154 7.65 -17.33 9.11
CA ASN A 154 6.96 -16.06 9.24
C ASN A 154 7.45 -15.07 8.18
N VAL A 155 6.54 -14.43 7.50
CA VAL A 155 6.83 -13.47 6.44
C VAL A 155 5.96 -12.21 6.57
N ILE A 156 6.52 -11.10 6.15
CA ILE A 156 5.81 -9.88 5.86
C ILE A 156 5.71 -9.80 4.34
N CYS A 157 4.50 -9.66 3.83
CA CYS A 157 4.27 -9.55 2.39
C CYS A 157 3.82 -8.15 2.03
N ASP A 158 4.34 -7.69 0.90
CA ASP A 158 4.00 -6.41 0.28
C ASP A 158 3.77 -6.64 -1.21
N HIS A 159 2.55 -6.39 -1.67
CA HIS A 159 2.17 -6.59 -3.07
C HIS A 159 2.55 -5.38 -3.91
N LYS A 160 3.16 -5.62 -5.05
CA LYS A 160 3.51 -4.54 -5.96
C LYS A 160 3.06 -4.86 -7.38
N SER A 161 2.22 -3.98 -7.92
CA SER A 161 1.93 -3.99 -9.35
C SER A 161 3.00 -3.18 -10.10
N THR A 162 3.53 -3.74 -11.17
CA THR A 162 4.53 -3.06 -12.00
C THR A 162 4.28 -3.27 -13.48
N ALA A 163 4.59 -2.25 -14.28
CA ALA A 163 4.64 -2.34 -15.74
C ALA A 163 6.03 -2.67 -16.27
N VAL A 164 7.02 -2.87 -15.38
CA VAL A 164 8.40 -3.15 -15.77
C VAL A 164 8.53 -4.61 -16.17
N THR A 165 9.01 -4.85 -17.39
CA THR A 165 9.23 -6.20 -17.92
C THR A 165 10.46 -6.88 -17.34
N ALA A 166 11.47 -6.10 -16.91
CA ALA A 166 12.68 -6.59 -16.27
C ALA A 166 12.47 -6.74 -14.76
N VAL A 167 11.73 -7.78 -14.36
CA VAL A 167 11.30 -8.02 -12.96
C VAL A 167 12.49 -8.07 -12.00
N ASP A 168 13.59 -8.73 -12.37
CA ASP A 168 14.78 -8.83 -11.51
C ASP A 168 15.35 -7.45 -11.17
N ARG A 169 15.47 -6.55 -12.16
CA ARG A 169 15.92 -5.17 -11.92
C ARG A 169 14.93 -4.39 -11.05
N TYR A 170 13.65 -4.64 -11.23
CA TYR A 170 12.63 -4.04 -10.39
C TYR A 170 12.76 -4.49 -8.94
N LEU A 171 12.91 -5.78 -8.69
CA LEU A 171 13.13 -6.35 -7.36
C LEU A 171 14.41 -5.84 -6.71
N ASP A 172 15.50 -5.69 -7.47
CA ASP A 172 16.75 -5.11 -6.96
C ASP A 172 16.56 -3.69 -6.39
N THR A 173 15.60 -2.91 -6.91
CA THR A 173 15.30 -1.57 -6.35
C THR A 173 14.73 -1.61 -4.94
N TYR A 174 14.19 -2.76 -4.51
CA TYR A 174 13.62 -2.94 -3.16
C TYR A 174 14.63 -3.40 -2.12
N ARG A 175 15.75 -4.01 -2.50
CA ARG A 175 16.76 -4.50 -1.54
C ARG A 175 17.23 -3.46 -0.53
N MET A 176 17.29 -2.19 -0.98
CA MET A 176 17.69 -1.03 -0.16
C MET A 176 16.57 0.02 -0.11
N SER A 177 15.32 -0.37 -0.35
CA SER A 177 14.23 0.59 -0.30
C SER A 177 13.90 0.97 1.13
N THR A 178 13.56 2.23 1.33
CA THR A 178 13.14 2.75 2.64
C THR A 178 11.96 1.96 3.20
N GLN A 179 11.07 1.49 2.36
CA GLN A 179 9.90 0.72 2.79
C GLN A 179 10.32 -0.60 3.43
N ILE A 180 11.20 -1.38 2.78
CA ILE A 180 11.71 -2.65 3.33
C ILE A 180 12.55 -2.44 4.59
N MET A 181 13.30 -1.33 4.67
CA MET A 181 14.08 -1.02 5.87
C MET A 181 13.21 -0.58 7.07
N LEU A 182 11.97 -0.15 6.82
CA LEU A 182 11.03 0.25 7.88
C LEU A 182 10.18 -0.93 8.40
N TYR A 183 10.09 -2.03 7.65
CA TYR A 183 9.38 -3.26 8.04
C TYR A 183 10.29 -4.17 8.87
#